data_36a39eadc2e94b5f34dc48806488c666
#
_entry.id   36a39eadc2e94b5f34dc48806488c666
#
_cell.length_a   1.000
_cell.length_b   1.000
_cell.length_c   1.000
_cell.angle_alpha   90.00
_cell.angle_beta   90.00
_cell.angle_gamma   90.00
#
_symmetry.space_group_name_H-M   'P 1'
#
loop_
_entity.id
_entity.type
_entity.pdbx_description
1 polymer ?
#
loop_
_entity_poly.entity_id
_entity_poly.type
_entity_poly.pdbx_seq_one_letter_code
_entity_poly.pdbx_strand_id
1 'polypeptide(L)'
;MSEDKFDAIVVGAGVAGSVAALVMARAGLDVLVIERGDSAGCKNMTGGRLYAHTLEAIIPGFAVSAPVERKVTREKISFLTEESAVTLDFHREQPDVPQHASYT
;
A
#
# COMPACT_ATOMS: atom_id res chain seq x y z
N MET A 1 14.61 -37.02 -7.60
CA MET A 1 13.88 -35.89 -7.03
C MET A 1 14.59 -34.60 -7.40
N SER A 2 13.91 -33.69 -8.07
CA SER A 2 14.43 -32.34 -8.20
C SER A 2 14.32 -31.65 -6.83
N GLU A 3 15.42 -31.20 -6.29
CA GLU A 3 15.38 -30.30 -5.14
C GLU A 3 14.94 -28.93 -5.67
N ASP A 4 13.77 -28.50 -5.25
CA ASP A 4 13.35 -27.13 -5.50
C ASP A 4 14.24 -26.19 -4.69
N LYS A 5 15.04 -25.39 -5.39
CA LYS A 5 15.92 -24.40 -4.78
C LYS A 5 15.39 -23.01 -5.09
N PHE A 6 15.27 -22.20 -4.06
CA PHE A 6 14.90 -20.81 -4.16
C PHE A 6 16.05 -19.91 -3.68
N ASP A 7 16.21 -18.77 -4.28
CA ASP A 7 17.18 -17.76 -3.83
C ASP A 7 16.73 -17.10 -2.53
N ALA A 8 15.41 -16.95 -2.37
CA ALA A 8 14.82 -16.37 -1.17
C ALA A 8 13.47 -17.00 -0.84
N ILE A 9 13.18 -17.08 0.44
CA ILE A 9 11.87 -17.48 0.96
C ILE A 9 11.31 -16.34 1.79
N VAL A 10 10.12 -15.86 1.41
CA VAL A 10 9.38 -14.81 2.11
C VAL A 10 8.25 -15.46 2.90
N VAL A 11 8.28 -15.31 4.21
CA VAL A 11 7.24 -15.83 5.10
C VAL A 11 6.23 -14.74 5.41
N GLY A 12 5.03 -14.89 4.90
CA GLY A 12 3.94 -13.94 5.00
C GLY A 12 3.74 -13.11 3.73
N ALA A 13 2.55 -13.20 3.15
CA ALA A 13 2.14 -12.45 1.96
C ALA A 13 1.24 -11.25 2.35
N GLY A 14 1.61 -10.54 3.38
CA GLY A 14 1.07 -9.23 3.72
C GLY A 14 1.71 -8.13 2.86
N VAL A 15 1.52 -6.87 3.25
CA VAL A 15 2.06 -5.72 2.50
C VAL A 15 3.57 -5.82 2.35
N ALA A 16 4.30 -6.01 3.45
CA ALA A 16 5.77 -6.05 3.44
C ALA A 16 6.31 -7.24 2.65
N GLY A 17 5.78 -8.44 2.90
CA GLY A 17 6.25 -9.65 2.22
C GLY A 17 5.98 -9.65 0.73
N SER A 18 4.81 -9.20 0.32
CA SER A 18 4.45 -9.09 -1.11
C SER A 18 5.35 -8.10 -1.85
N VAL A 19 5.64 -6.95 -1.26
CA VAL A 19 6.53 -5.94 -1.87
C VAL A 19 7.97 -6.44 -1.91
N ALA A 20 8.45 -7.06 -0.84
CA ALA A 20 9.79 -7.66 -0.80
C ALA A 20 9.95 -8.72 -1.91
N ALA A 21 8.98 -9.61 -2.04
CA ALA A 21 8.99 -10.64 -3.08
C ALA A 21 8.98 -10.04 -4.49
N LEU A 22 8.17 -9.00 -4.72
CA LEU A 22 8.11 -8.30 -6.00
C LEU A 22 9.48 -7.69 -6.38
N VAL A 23 10.10 -6.99 -5.44
CA VAL A 23 11.40 -6.34 -5.68
C VAL A 23 12.48 -7.37 -5.96
N MET A 24 12.52 -8.45 -5.19
CA MET A 24 13.49 -9.54 -5.40
C MET A 24 13.27 -10.27 -6.73
N ALA A 25 12.01 -10.56 -7.07
CA ALA A 25 11.68 -11.19 -8.35
C ALA A 25 12.04 -10.30 -9.56
N ARG A 26 11.83 -9.00 -9.47
CA ARG A 26 12.28 -8.04 -10.49
C ARG A 26 13.80 -7.98 -10.64
N ALA A 27 14.51 -8.26 -9.57
CA ALA A 27 15.98 -8.38 -9.60
C ALA A 27 16.49 -9.72 -10.16
N GLY A 28 15.58 -10.60 -10.59
CA GLY A 28 15.90 -11.89 -11.18
C GLY A 28 16.09 -13.04 -10.19
N LEU A 29 15.74 -12.83 -8.93
CA LEU A 29 15.80 -13.90 -7.92
C LEU A 29 14.59 -14.83 -8.03
N ASP A 30 14.81 -16.10 -7.76
CA ASP A 30 13.77 -17.10 -7.62
C ASP A 30 13.23 -17.07 -6.20
N VAL A 31 11.99 -16.60 -6.02
CA VAL A 31 11.41 -16.29 -4.72
C VAL A 31 10.20 -17.17 -4.43
N LEU A 32 10.22 -17.86 -3.29
CA LEU A 32 9.05 -18.55 -2.74
C LEU A 32 8.38 -17.66 -1.71
N VAL A 33 7.08 -17.42 -1.85
CA VAL A 33 6.27 -16.73 -0.83
C VAL A 33 5.36 -17.75 -0.16
N ILE A 34 5.38 -17.77 1.18
CA ILE A 34 4.56 -18.66 2.01
C ILE A 34 3.58 -17.81 2.81
N GLU A 35 2.28 -18.14 2.75
CA GLU A 35 1.23 -17.47 3.50
C GLU A 35 0.42 -18.48 4.32
N ARG A 36 0.22 -18.17 5.60
CA ARG A 36 -0.56 -19.00 6.53
C ARG A 36 -2.08 -18.84 6.34
N GLY A 37 -2.54 -17.69 5.88
CA GLY A 37 -3.95 -17.40 5.66
C GLY A 37 -4.48 -18.03 4.38
N ASP A 38 -5.78 -17.88 4.14
CA ASP A 38 -6.46 -18.43 2.95
C ASP A 38 -6.04 -17.73 1.66
N SER A 39 -5.57 -16.48 1.76
CA SER A 39 -5.07 -15.69 0.63
C SER A 39 -4.08 -14.62 1.08
N ALA A 40 -3.32 -14.10 0.14
CA ALA A 40 -2.42 -12.97 0.40
C ALA A 40 -3.21 -11.75 0.93
N GLY A 41 -2.73 -11.16 2.01
CA GLY A 41 -3.34 -9.96 2.60
C GLY A 41 -4.61 -10.18 3.40
N CYS A 42 -5.13 -11.40 3.53
CA CYS A 42 -6.41 -11.68 4.20
C CYS A 42 -6.46 -11.27 5.67
N LYS A 43 -5.31 -11.12 6.31
CA LYS A 43 -5.19 -10.72 7.72
C LYS A 43 -4.80 -9.25 7.90
N ASN A 44 -4.67 -8.49 6.84
CA ASN A 44 -4.31 -7.09 6.93
C ASN A 44 -5.47 -6.28 7.48
N MET A 45 -5.16 -5.41 8.45
CA MET A 45 -6.07 -4.38 8.93
C MET A 45 -5.50 -3.02 8.55
N THR A 46 -6.36 -2.14 8.05
CA THR A 46 -5.94 -0.81 7.59
C THR A 46 -6.92 0.26 8.02
N GLY A 47 -6.43 1.49 8.18
CA GLY A 47 -7.26 2.68 8.42
C GLY A 47 -7.95 3.22 7.17
N GLY A 48 -7.78 2.56 6.02
CA GLY A 48 -8.46 2.93 4.78
C GLY A 48 -7.79 4.05 3.99
N ARG A 49 -6.60 4.50 4.34
CA ARG A 49 -5.86 5.50 3.55
C ARG A 49 -4.52 4.97 3.09
N LEU A 50 -4.30 4.98 1.79
CA LEU A 50 -3.05 4.60 1.13
C LEU A 50 -2.31 5.83 0.63
N TYR A 51 -1.11 6.07 1.13
CA TYR A 51 -0.21 7.11 0.63
C TYR A 51 0.59 6.57 -0.56
N ALA A 52 0.52 7.26 -1.70
CA ALA A 52 1.10 6.77 -2.94
C ALA A 52 2.62 6.82 -3.01
N HIS A 53 3.27 7.67 -2.22
CA HIS A 53 4.69 8.01 -2.35
C HIS A 53 5.61 6.79 -2.54
N THR A 54 5.60 5.85 -1.61
CA THR A 54 6.46 4.66 -1.66
C THR A 54 6.02 3.65 -2.70
N LEU A 55 4.72 3.44 -2.82
CA LEU A 55 4.17 2.45 -3.75
C LEU A 55 4.34 2.89 -5.20
N GLU A 56 4.19 4.18 -5.51
CA GLU A 56 4.44 4.74 -6.84
C GLU A 56 5.90 4.56 -7.28
N ALA A 57 6.84 4.62 -6.33
CA ALA A 57 8.26 4.36 -6.62
C ALA A 57 8.53 2.90 -6.99
N ILE A 58 7.76 1.96 -6.47
CA ILE A 58 7.92 0.51 -6.71
C ILE A 58 7.08 0.06 -7.90
N ILE A 59 5.83 0.53 -7.99
CA ILE A 59 4.87 0.20 -9.04
C ILE A 59 4.32 1.51 -9.62
N PRO A 60 5.06 2.14 -10.56
CA PRO A 60 4.60 3.38 -11.20
C PRO A 60 3.22 3.22 -11.83
N GLY A 61 2.31 4.17 -11.58
CA GLY A 61 0.94 4.14 -12.11
C GLY A 61 0.04 3.08 -11.46
N PHE A 62 0.36 2.58 -10.27
CA PHE A 62 -0.39 1.51 -9.61
C PHE A 62 -1.89 1.82 -9.46
N ALA A 63 -2.26 3.08 -9.26
CA ALA A 63 -3.65 3.47 -9.02
C ALA A 63 -4.59 3.22 -10.21
N VAL A 64 -4.04 3.02 -11.41
CA VAL A 64 -4.84 2.67 -12.61
C VAL A 64 -5.43 1.26 -12.50
N SER A 65 -4.67 0.33 -11.92
CA SER A 65 -5.05 -1.10 -11.85
C SER A 65 -5.35 -1.59 -10.43
N ALA A 66 -4.92 -0.85 -9.41
CA ALA A 66 -5.18 -1.22 -8.03
C ALA A 66 -6.65 -1.02 -7.64
N PRO A 67 -7.19 -1.84 -6.74
CA PRO A 67 -8.58 -1.73 -6.28
C PRO A 67 -8.75 -0.60 -5.27
N VAL A 68 -8.32 0.60 -5.61
CA VAL A 68 -8.54 1.80 -4.81
C VAL A 68 -9.93 2.38 -5.12
N GLU A 69 -10.59 2.93 -4.11
CA GLU A 69 -11.95 3.46 -4.31
C GLU A 69 -11.92 4.87 -4.90
N ARG A 70 -11.16 5.76 -4.27
CA ARG A 70 -11.07 7.15 -4.71
C ARG A 70 -9.80 7.84 -4.24
N LYS A 71 -9.43 8.88 -4.96
CA LYS A 71 -8.37 9.79 -4.56
C LYS A 71 -8.85 10.75 -3.48
N VAL A 72 -8.02 10.95 -2.45
CA VAL A 72 -8.30 11.95 -1.41
C VAL A 72 -7.90 13.33 -1.92
N THR A 73 -8.86 14.25 -1.99
CA THR A 73 -8.66 15.63 -2.49
C THR A 73 -8.74 16.68 -1.40
N ARG A 74 -9.34 16.33 -0.27
CA ARG A 74 -9.51 17.24 0.87
C ARG A 74 -9.40 16.47 2.17
N GLU A 75 -8.71 17.02 3.14
CA GLU A 75 -8.48 16.42 4.44
C GLU A 75 -8.91 17.37 5.55
N LYS A 76 -9.66 16.85 6.51
CA LYS A 76 -10.08 17.60 7.69
C LYS A 76 -9.65 16.87 8.94
N ILE A 77 -9.01 17.58 9.85
CA ILE A 77 -8.66 17.09 11.18
C ILE A 77 -9.43 17.91 12.21
N SER A 78 -10.23 17.25 13.03
CA SER A 78 -11.08 17.90 14.02
C SER A 78 -10.73 17.45 15.42
N PHE A 79 -10.61 18.41 16.33
CA PHE A 79 -10.54 18.20 17.76
C PHE A 79 -11.91 18.49 18.36
N LEU A 80 -12.49 17.52 19.03
CA LEU A 80 -13.87 17.56 19.46
C LEU A 80 -13.96 17.56 20.99
N THR A 81 -14.91 18.34 21.53
CA THR A 81 -15.43 18.21 22.88
C THR A 81 -16.90 17.88 22.78
N GLU A 82 -17.61 17.75 23.94
CA GLU A 82 -19.04 17.46 23.92
C GLU A 82 -19.88 18.56 23.21
N GLU A 83 -19.42 19.82 23.27
CA GLU A 83 -20.19 20.98 22.79
C GLU A 83 -19.46 21.80 21.70
N SER A 84 -18.21 21.49 21.41
CA SER A 84 -17.42 22.32 20.49
C SER A 84 -16.45 21.49 19.65
N ALA A 85 -16.02 22.09 18.53
CA ALA A 85 -15.01 21.50 17.65
C ALA A 85 -14.08 22.58 17.09
N VAL A 86 -12.80 22.21 16.94
CA VAL A 86 -11.84 22.96 16.10
C VAL A 86 -11.47 22.06 14.93
N THR A 87 -11.60 22.57 13.73
CA THR A 87 -11.32 21.82 12.51
C THR A 87 -10.25 22.51 11.68
N LEU A 88 -9.20 21.77 11.34
CA LEU A 88 -8.23 22.13 10.32
C LEU A 88 -8.69 21.52 8.99
N ASP A 89 -8.83 22.35 7.97
CA ASP A 89 -9.25 21.95 6.64
C ASP A 89 -8.10 22.17 5.67
N PHE A 90 -7.58 21.08 5.12
CA PHE A 90 -6.48 21.11 4.17
C PHE A 90 -6.97 20.76 2.76
N HIS A 91 -6.75 21.66 1.85
CA HIS A 91 -7.03 21.51 0.44
C HIS A 91 -5.77 21.82 -0.38
N ARG A 92 -5.42 20.92 -1.29
CA ARG A 92 -4.27 21.12 -2.18
C ARG A 92 -4.74 21.53 -3.56
N GLU A 93 -4.32 22.72 -4.00
CA GLU A 93 -4.61 23.27 -5.33
C GLU A 93 -3.49 22.99 -6.37
N GLN A 94 -2.41 22.32 -5.95
CA GLN A 94 -1.29 22.03 -6.83
C GLN A 94 -1.60 20.97 -7.89
N PRO A 95 -0.86 20.97 -9.03
CA PRO A 95 -1.01 19.96 -10.06
C PRO A 95 -0.93 18.54 -9.49
N ASP A 96 -1.63 17.66 -10.14
CA ASP A 96 -1.76 16.27 -9.76
C ASP A 96 -0.45 15.51 -9.97
N VAL A 97 0.36 15.38 -8.90
CA VAL A 97 1.60 14.62 -8.91
C VAL A 97 1.31 13.26 -8.28
N PRO A 98 1.43 12.14 -9.03
CA PRO A 98 1.10 10.80 -8.53
C PRO A 98 1.77 10.44 -7.20
N GLN A 99 3.02 10.85 -7.00
CA GLN A 99 3.77 10.60 -5.78
C GLN A 99 3.18 11.31 -4.54
N HIS A 100 2.42 12.37 -4.74
CA HIS A 100 1.80 13.14 -3.65
C HIS A 100 0.35 12.76 -3.40
N ALA A 101 -0.19 11.82 -4.16
CA ALA A 101 -1.56 11.36 -4.02
C ALA A 101 -1.76 10.46 -2.81
N SER A 102 -2.98 10.38 -2.35
CA SER A 102 -3.43 9.32 -1.45
C SER A 102 -4.82 8.85 -1.84
N TYR A 103 -5.13 7.62 -1.50
CA TYR A 103 -6.35 6.93 -1.92
C TYR A 103 -7.04 6.25 -0.74
N THR A 104 -8.33 6.05 -0.85
CA THR A 104 -9.13 5.18 0.02
C THR A 104 -9.48 3.91 -0.69
#